data_bb911fc07f4c8991d528be159e0792b0
#
_entry.id   bb911fc07f4c8991d528be159e0792b0
#
_cell.length_a   1.000
_cell.length_b   1.000
_cell.length_c   1.000
_cell.angle_alpha   90.00
_cell.angle_beta   90.00
_cell.angle_gamma   90.00
#
_symmetry.space_group_name_H-M   'P 1'
#
loop_
_entity.id
_entity.type
_entity.pdbx_description
1 polymer ?
#
loop_
_entity_poly.entity_id
_entity_poly.type
_entity_poly.pdbx_seq_one_letter_code
_entity_poly.pdbx_strand_id
1 'polypeptide(L)'
;LTLVVTYDGGKLTKIVTRGNGHIGTNITHLAPAISGIPATISEKGHLVVRGEAVISYADFEQFIIESEGDYANPRNLASGSLTLKDIEEVKQRHIQWIPFTLVYTEQELTAWGERMQMLKDLGMNPVERERIDHPTAENIQQEIDKFTEKVTSKKNPFPVDGLVICYDDTAYAATGSVTGHHATRAGFAFKWQDEHADTVLDHIEWSCAASTITPVAVFKPVELEGTTVQRASLCNVSECERLGIGDKGTRLQVIKANKII
;
A
#
# COMPACT_ATOMS: atom_id res chain seq x y z
N LEU A 1 2.33 -5.08 -0.42
CA LEU A 1 1.69 -5.99 0.56
C LEU A 1 2.40 -5.90 1.90
N THR A 2 1.66 -5.62 2.97
CA THR A 2 2.26 -5.46 4.30
C THR A 2 2.77 -6.79 4.87
N LEU A 3 4.02 -6.78 5.32
CA LEU A 3 4.66 -7.89 6.03
C LEU A 3 5.02 -7.47 7.45
N VAL A 4 4.90 -8.42 8.38
CA VAL A 4 5.36 -8.30 9.77
C VAL A 4 6.55 -9.22 9.93
N VAL A 5 7.69 -8.66 10.30
CA VAL A 5 8.98 -9.33 10.44
C VAL A 5 9.37 -9.36 11.91
N THR A 6 9.74 -10.52 12.40
CA THR A 6 10.10 -10.74 13.81
C THR A 6 11.53 -11.24 13.93
N TYR A 7 12.26 -10.68 14.88
CA TYR A 7 13.59 -11.10 15.27
C TYR A 7 13.62 -11.49 16.76
N ASP A 8 14.35 -12.56 17.07
CA ASP A 8 14.61 -13.00 18.43
C ASP A 8 16.09 -13.38 18.54
N GLY A 9 16.74 -12.91 19.58
CA GLY A 9 18.17 -13.13 19.77
C GLY A 9 19.06 -12.59 18.64
N GLY A 10 18.56 -11.58 17.91
CA GLY A 10 19.23 -11.01 16.76
C GLY A 10 19.12 -11.82 15.48
N LYS A 11 18.26 -12.83 15.43
CA LYS A 11 18.01 -13.65 14.23
C LYS A 11 16.60 -13.46 13.74
N LEU A 12 16.43 -13.45 12.43
CA LEU A 12 15.12 -13.50 11.80
C LEU A 12 14.43 -14.81 12.17
N THR A 13 13.24 -14.73 12.77
CA THR A 13 12.47 -15.91 13.20
C THR A 13 11.15 -16.06 12.43
N LYS A 14 10.56 -14.94 11.98
CA LYS A 14 9.26 -15.01 11.32
C LYS A 14 9.02 -13.86 10.34
N ILE A 15 8.39 -14.18 9.21
CA ILE A 15 7.79 -13.23 8.28
C ILE A 15 6.34 -13.66 8.05
N VAL A 16 5.38 -12.76 8.32
CA VAL A 16 3.94 -13.04 8.18
C VAL A 16 3.28 -11.92 7.38
N THR A 17 2.39 -12.28 6.47
CA THR A 17 1.54 -11.29 5.78
C THR A 17 0.53 -10.71 6.76
N ARG A 18 0.05 -9.49 6.51
CA ARG A 18 -0.99 -8.85 7.35
C ARG A 18 -2.28 -9.68 7.44
N GLY A 19 -2.63 -10.40 6.36
CA GLY A 19 -3.89 -11.13 6.26
C GLY A 19 -5.10 -10.22 6.53
N ASN A 20 -6.01 -10.71 7.37
CA ASN A 20 -7.20 -9.97 7.81
C ASN A 20 -6.97 -9.12 9.08
N GLY A 21 -5.73 -8.98 9.54
CA GLY A 21 -5.34 -8.28 10.77
C GLY A 21 -5.17 -9.21 11.98
N HIS A 22 -5.77 -10.39 11.99
CA HIS A 22 -5.65 -11.39 13.05
C HIS A 22 -4.88 -12.63 12.59
N ILE A 23 -5.12 -13.08 11.37
CA ILE A 23 -4.52 -14.27 10.78
C ILE A 23 -3.83 -13.86 9.48
N GLY A 24 -2.53 -14.16 9.39
CA GLY A 24 -1.72 -13.96 8.20
C GLY A 24 -1.01 -15.24 7.80
N THR A 25 -0.50 -15.29 6.57
CA THR A 25 0.26 -16.42 6.05
C THR A 25 1.72 -16.29 6.45
N ASN A 26 2.31 -17.35 7.00
CA ASN A 26 3.74 -17.42 7.28
C ASN A 26 4.50 -17.68 5.98
N ILE A 27 5.36 -16.75 5.62
CA ILE A 27 6.20 -16.79 4.41
C ILE A 27 7.69 -16.70 4.73
N THR A 28 8.09 -17.10 5.92
CA THR A 28 9.48 -17.03 6.39
C THR A 28 10.46 -17.75 5.43
N HIS A 29 10.01 -18.80 4.76
CA HIS A 29 10.80 -19.52 3.77
C HIS A 29 11.20 -18.64 2.57
N LEU A 30 10.45 -17.57 2.27
CA LEU A 30 10.76 -16.63 1.19
C LEU A 30 11.78 -15.54 1.60
N ALA A 31 12.23 -15.51 2.85
CA ALA A 31 13.18 -14.51 3.33
C ALA A 31 14.40 -14.31 2.41
N PRO A 32 15.04 -15.38 1.84
CA PRO A 32 16.18 -15.20 0.95
C PRO A 32 15.85 -14.53 -0.40
N ALA A 33 14.57 -14.43 -0.75
CA ALA A 33 14.10 -13.84 -1.99
C ALA A 33 13.57 -12.39 -1.82
N ILE A 34 13.52 -11.89 -0.58
CA ILE A 34 13.01 -10.55 -0.28
C ILE A 34 14.17 -9.68 0.22
N SER A 35 14.57 -8.70 -0.57
CA SER A 35 15.62 -7.76 -0.17
C SER A 35 15.14 -6.79 0.93
N GLY A 36 16.08 -6.22 1.69
CA GLY A 36 15.77 -5.28 2.77
C GLY A 36 15.41 -5.94 4.11
N ILE A 37 15.37 -7.28 4.20
CA ILE A 37 15.18 -8.04 5.45
C ILE A 37 16.52 -8.70 5.83
N PRO A 38 17.29 -8.13 6.78
CA PRO A 38 18.52 -8.78 7.25
C PRO A 38 18.23 -10.14 7.89
N ALA A 39 19.04 -11.17 7.60
CA ALA A 39 18.92 -12.46 8.27
C ALA A 39 19.31 -12.41 9.76
N THR A 40 20.21 -11.47 10.09
CA THR A 40 20.68 -11.21 11.46
C THR A 40 20.83 -9.71 11.70
N ILE A 41 20.56 -9.29 12.94
CA ILE A 41 20.71 -7.92 13.40
C ILE A 41 21.53 -7.87 14.70
N SER A 42 22.03 -6.69 15.07
CA SER A 42 22.79 -6.50 16.30
C SER A 42 21.92 -6.53 17.57
N GLU A 43 20.66 -6.08 17.47
CA GLU A 43 19.69 -6.13 18.58
C GLU A 43 19.39 -7.58 18.98
N LYS A 44 19.50 -7.88 20.29
CA LYS A 44 19.33 -9.25 20.82
C LYS A 44 17.99 -9.46 21.51
N GLY A 45 17.24 -8.41 21.78
CA GLY A 45 15.90 -8.50 22.32
C GLY A 45 14.87 -8.96 21.27
N HIS A 46 13.62 -9.07 21.71
CA HIS A 46 12.49 -9.29 20.80
C HIS A 46 12.21 -8.02 19.99
N LEU A 47 12.17 -8.13 18.67
CA LEU A 47 11.92 -7.02 17.78
C LEU A 47 10.84 -7.40 16.76
N VAL A 48 9.82 -6.55 16.61
CA VAL A 48 8.75 -6.73 15.61
C VAL A 48 8.65 -5.49 14.74
N VAL A 49 8.77 -5.67 13.45
CA VAL A 49 8.79 -4.57 12.46
C VAL A 49 7.74 -4.82 11.40
N ARG A 50 6.99 -3.78 11.05
CA ARG A 50 6.04 -3.79 9.94
C ARG A 50 6.60 -3.00 8.78
N GLY A 51 6.48 -3.53 7.58
CA GLY A 51 6.93 -2.89 6.35
C GLY A 51 6.10 -3.33 5.15
N GLU A 52 6.33 -2.69 4.04
CA GLU A 52 5.65 -2.99 2.78
C GLU A 52 6.58 -3.75 1.84
N ALA A 53 6.13 -4.89 1.33
CA ALA A 53 6.78 -5.60 0.23
C ALA A 53 6.33 -4.97 -1.09
N VAL A 54 7.29 -4.49 -1.86
CA VAL A 54 7.08 -3.71 -3.08
C VAL A 54 8.00 -4.19 -4.19
N ILE A 55 7.65 -3.87 -5.44
CA ILE A 55 8.50 -4.04 -6.62
C ILE A 55 8.62 -2.66 -7.26
N SER A 56 9.81 -2.27 -7.68
CA SER A 56 10.03 -0.99 -8.36
C SER A 56 9.38 -0.99 -9.75
N TYR A 57 9.11 0.20 -10.30
CA TYR A 57 8.64 0.31 -11.68
C TYR A 57 9.63 -0.31 -12.66
N ALA A 58 10.93 -0.10 -12.47
CA ALA A 58 11.97 -0.63 -13.34
C ALA A 58 12.03 -2.16 -13.30
N ASP A 59 12.01 -2.76 -12.10
CA ASP A 59 11.99 -4.22 -11.94
C ASP A 59 10.71 -4.83 -12.52
N PHE A 60 9.59 -4.14 -12.38
CA PHE A 60 8.31 -4.58 -12.96
C PHE A 60 8.35 -4.56 -14.48
N GLU A 61 8.82 -3.47 -15.09
CA GLU A 61 8.93 -3.35 -16.55
C GLU A 61 9.86 -4.43 -17.11
N GLN A 62 11.00 -4.65 -16.45
CA GLN A 62 11.93 -5.72 -16.84
C GLN A 62 11.29 -7.09 -16.75
N PHE A 63 10.61 -7.39 -15.64
CA PHE A 63 9.94 -8.67 -15.45
C PHE A 63 8.88 -8.94 -16.53
N ILE A 64 8.07 -7.93 -16.91
CA ILE A 64 7.05 -8.07 -17.96
C ILE A 64 7.70 -8.39 -19.31
N ILE A 65 8.83 -7.74 -19.64
CA ILE A 65 9.56 -7.99 -20.89
C ILE A 65 10.11 -9.43 -20.92
N GLU A 66 10.67 -9.91 -19.82
CA GLU A 66 11.35 -11.21 -19.77
C GLU A 66 10.39 -12.41 -19.64
N SER A 67 9.26 -12.23 -18.98
CA SER A 67 8.35 -13.33 -18.63
C SER A 67 7.12 -13.46 -19.53
N GLU A 68 6.87 -12.49 -20.44
CA GLU A 68 5.60 -12.35 -21.17
C GLU A 68 4.37 -12.39 -20.23
N GLY A 69 4.60 -12.00 -18.96
CA GLY A 69 3.60 -12.07 -17.90
C GLY A 69 2.53 -10.99 -18.05
N ASP A 70 1.30 -11.35 -17.77
CA ASP A 70 0.14 -10.44 -17.81
C ASP A 70 -0.22 -9.97 -16.39
N TYR A 71 0.61 -9.08 -15.85
CA TYR A 71 0.35 -8.42 -14.56
C TYR A 71 0.00 -6.95 -14.79
N ALA A 72 -1.13 -6.52 -14.26
CA ALA A 72 -1.63 -5.17 -14.47
C ALA A 72 -0.75 -4.07 -13.84
N ASN A 73 -0.04 -4.36 -12.75
CA ASN A 73 0.80 -3.39 -12.03
C ASN A 73 1.79 -4.07 -11.06
N PRO A 74 2.81 -3.33 -10.55
CA PRO A 74 3.80 -3.87 -9.61
C PRO A 74 3.18 -4.44 -8.32
N ARG A 75 2.07 -3.89 -7.84
CA ARG A 75 1.38 -4.37 -6.63
C ARG A 75 0.80 -5.77 -6.84
N ASN A 76 0.18 -6.02 -7.99
CA ASN A 76 -0.38 -7.33 -8.33
C ASN A 76 0.74 -8.36 -8.48
N LEU A 77 1.85 -8.01 -9.13
CA LEU A 77 3.02 -8.86 -9.22
C LEU A 77 3.58 -9.19 -7.83
N ALA A 78 3.79 -8.19 -6.97
CA ALA A 78 4.28 -8.41 -5.60
C ALA A 78 3.36 -9.34 -4.80
N SER A 79 2.04 -9.12 -4.86
CA SER A 79 1.06 -9.94 -4.12
C SER A 79 1.04 -11.39 -4.63
N GLY A 80 1.06 -11.60 -5.93
CA GLY A 80 1.13 -12.93 -6.55
C GLY A 80 2.42 -13.66 -6.20
N SER A 81 3.54 -12.95 -6.20
CA SER A 81 4.86 -13.49 -5.88
C SER A 81 4.95 -14.09 -4.48
N LEU A 82 4.34 -13.46 -3.50
CA LEU A 82 4.37 -13.93 -2.10
C LEU A 82 3.48 -15.16 -1.84
N THR A 83 2.74 -15.62 -2.83
CA THR A 83 1.98 -16.89 -2.77
C THR A 83 2.73 -18.07 -3.37
N LEU A 84 3.84 -17.83 -4.05
CA LEU A 84 4.66 -18.85 -4.66
C LEU A 84 5.45 -19.64 -3.62
N LYS A 85 5.79 -20.88 -3.97
CA LYS A 85 6.59 -21.77 -3.12
C LYS A 85 8.05 -21.84 -3.57
N ASP A 86 8.31 -21.56 -4.84
CA ASP A 86 9.65 -21.60 -5.41
C ASP A 86 10.39 -20.29 -5.11
N ILE A 87 11.44 -20.40 -4.30
CA ILE A 87 12.25 -19.24 -3.88
C ILE A 87 12.99 -18.64 -5.08
N GLU A 88 13.48 -19.44 -6.01
CA GLU A 88 14.22 -18.94 -7.16
C GLU A 88 13.30 -18.15 -8.11
N GLU A 89 12.07 -18.59 -8.28
CA GLU A 89 11.08 -17.83 -9.04
C GLU A 89 10.76 -16.49 -8.36
N VAL A 90 10.65 -16.44 -7.03
CA VAL A 90 10.41 -15.21 -6.28
C VAL A 90 11.60 -14.25 -6.35
N LYS A 91 12.85 -14.75 -6.34
CA LYS A 91 14.05 -13.93 -6.49
C LYS A 91 14.07 -13.13 -7.79
N GLN A 92 13.61 -13.73 -8.89
CA GLN A 92 13.56 -13.07 -10.20
C GLN A 92 12.60 -11.87 -10.25
N ARG A 93 11.76 -11.71 -9.22
CA ARG A 93 10.76 -10.63 -9.15
C ARG A 93 11.24 -9.42 -8.35
N HIS A 94 12.47 -9.46 -7.82
CA HIS A 94 13.14 -8.37 -7.12
C HIS A 94 12.30 -7.67 -6.05
N ILE A 95 11.60 -8.45 -5.22
CA ILE A 95 10.79 -7.90 -4.14
C ILE A 95 11.70 -7.22 -3.11
N GLN A 96 11.34 -5.99 -2.74
CA GLN A 96 11.99 -5.22 -1.68
C GLN A 96 11.02 -5.01 -0.53
N TRP A 97 11.51 -5.10 0.69
CA TRP A 97 10.74 -4.78 1.87
C TRP A 97 11.20 -3.47 2.47
N ILE A 98 10.25 -2.54 2.66
CA ILE A 98 10.49 -1.19 3.18
C ILE A 98 9.77 -1.07 4.53
N PRO A 99 10.48 -1.07 5.66
CA PRO A 99 9.88 -0.89 6.99
C PRO A 99 9.34 0.51 7.17
N PHE A 100 8.17 0.62 7.81
CA PHE A 100 7.52 1.88 8.12
C PHE A 100 7.02 1.98 9.57
N THR A 101 7.05 0.89 10.34
CA THR A 101 6.64 0.89 11.74
C THR A 101 7.46 -0.11 12.55
N LEU A 102 8.13 0.35 13.60
CA LEU A 102 8.66 -0.48 14.67
C LEU A 102 7.49 -0.77 15.62
N VAL A 103 6.95 -2.00 15.54
CA VAL A 103 5.78 -2.42 16.31
C VAL A 103 6.13 -2.69 17.77
N TYR A 104 7.25 -3.38 17.98
CA TYR A 104 7.72 -3.73 19.30
C TYR A 104 9.25 -3.73 19.37
N THR A 105 9.78 -3.25 20.47
CA THR A 105 11.16 -3.36 20.91
C THR A 105 11.21 -3.32 22.43
N GLU A 106 12.23 -3.90 23.02
CA GLU A 106 12.50 -3.80 24.47
C GLU A 106 13.12 -2.45 24.86
N GLN A 107 13.55 -1.64 23.88
CA GLN A 107 14.12 -0.32 24.12
C GLN A 107 13.00 0.71 24.27
N GLU A 108 13.17 1.64 25.21
CA GLU A 108 12.29 2.80 25.35
C GLU A 108 12.62 3.85 24.28
N LEU A 109 11.83 3.88 23.22
CA LEU A 109 11.90 4.86 22.14
C LEU A 109 10.58 5.64 22.07
N THR A 110 10.68 6.92 22.42
CA THR A 110 9.50 7.80 22.56
C THR A 110 9.15 8.55 21.29
N ALA A 111 10.08 8.63 20.34
CA ALA A 111 9.86 9.28 19.05
C ALA A 111 9.79 8.27 17.89
N TRP A 112 8.87 8.50 16.96
CA TRP A 112 8.78 7.68 15.76
C TRP A 112 10.07 7.79 14.90
N GLY A 113 10.66 8.99 14.83
CA GLY A 113 11.93 9.22 14.16
C GLY A 113 13.08 8.39 14.74
N GLU A 114 13.17 8.26 16.05
CA GLU A 114 14.15 7.42 16.74
C GLU A 114 13.96 5.93 16.38
N ARG A 115 12.72 5.47 16.33
CA ARG A 115 12.38 4.10 15.91
C ARG A 115 12.84 3.82 14.47
N MET A 116 12.64 4.78 13.56
CA MET A 116 13.11 4.64 12.19
C MET A 116 14.63 4.70 12.08
N GLN A 117 15.29 5.51 12.91
CA GLN A 117 16.74 5.54 12.97
C GLN A 117 17.30 4.22 13.48
N MET A 118 16.74 3.64 14.54
CA MET A 118 17.10 2.30 15.02
C MET A 118 17.01 1.25 13.90
N LEU A 119 15.93 1.23 13.12
CA LEU A 119 15.80 0.29 11.99
C LEU A 119 16.92 0.48 10.96
N LYS A 120 17.29 1.73 10.69
CA LYS A 120 18.40 2.04 9.78
C LYS A 120 19.74 1.54 10.32
N ASP A 121 20.01 1.73 11.62
CA ASP A 121 21.23 1.30 12.29
C ASP A 121 21.33 -0.25 12.36
N LEU A 122 20.20 -0.94 12.33
CA LEU A 122 20.10 -2.39 12.23
C LEU A 122 20.25 -2.93 10.77
N GLY A 123 20.55 -2.06 9.80
CA GLY A 123 20.79 -2.44 8.41
C GLY A 123 19.53 -2.55 7.55
N MET A 124 18.40 -2.05 8.01
CA MET A 124 17.18 -1.95 7.23
C MET A 124 17.13 -0.60 6.49
N ASN A 125 16.27 -0.51 5.47
CA ASN A 125 16.04 0.74 4.74
C ASN A 125 14.59 1.24 4.98
N PRO A 126 14.35 2.00 6.07
CA PRO A 126 13.00 2.45 6.40
C PRO A 126 12.47 3.47 5.38
N VAL A 127 11.14 3.59 5.36
CA VAL A 127 10.42 4.50 4.48
C VAL A 127 11.02 5.92 4.51
N GLU A 128 11.05 6.56 3.34
CA GLU A 128 11.44 7.96 3.21
C GLU A 128 10.52 8.85 4.05
N ARG A 129 11.10 9.81 4.74
CA ARG A 129 10.39 10.63 5.70
C ARG A 129 11.02 12.00 5.85
N GLU A 130 10.19 12.97 6.21
CA GLU A 130 10.59 14.30 6.64
C GLU A 130 9.99 14.62 8.00
N ARG A 131 10.73 15.35 8.84
CA ARG A 131 10.28 15.79 10.15
C ARG A 131 9.99 17.28 10.10
N ILE A 132 8.82 17.67 10.61
CA ILE A 132 8.42 19.07 10.72
C ILE A 132 8.38 19.42 12.23
N ASP A 133 9.36 20.18 12.71
CA ASP A 133 9.47 20.54 14.13
C ASP A 133 8.40 21.54 14.58
N HIS A 134 7.98 22.43 13.69
CA HIS A 134 6.94 23.43 13.94
C HIS A 134 5.81 23.28 12.90
N PRO A 135 4.87 22.34 13.10
CA PRO A 135 3.85 22.06 12.11
C PRO A 135 2.87 23.22 12.01
N THR A 136 2.86 23.87 10.86
CA THR A 136 1.82 24.80 10.41
C THR A 136 1.18 24.22 9.15
N ALA A 137 -0.02 24.73 8.80
CA ALA A 137 -0.68 24.31 7.56
C ALA A 137 0.23 24.54 6.34
N GLU A 138 0.97 25.64 6.33
CA GLU A 138 1.90 26.00 5.24
C GLU A 138 3.07 25.01 5.13
N ASN A 139 3.73 24.71 6.26
CA ASN A 139 4.88 23.79 6.27
C ASN A 139 4.46 22.37 5.87
N ILE A 140 3.30 21.92 6.35
CA ILE A 140 2.74 20.61 5.97
C ILE A 140 2.44 20.58 4.46
N GLN A 141 1.80 21.65 3.94
CA GLN A 141 1.49 21.74 2.52
C GLN A 141 2.77 21.75 1.65
N GLN A 142 3.82 22.46 2.07
CA GLN A 142 5.10 22.47 1.35
C GLN A 142 5.72 21.06 1.25
N GLU A 143 5.69 20.27 2.32
CA GLU A 143 6.19 18.90 2.27
C GLU A 143 5.30 17.99 1.40
N ILE A 144 3.98 18.14 1.46
CA ILE A 144 3.05 17.46 0.56
C ILE A 144 3.38 17.79 -0.91
N ASP A 145 3.63 19.04 -1.22
CA ASP A 145 3.95 19.50 -2.58
C ASP A 145 5.28 18.91 -3.09
N LYS A 146 6.32 18.85 -2.24
CA LYS A 146 7.60 18.22 -2.57
C LYS A 146 7.44 16.73 -2.90
N PHE A 147 6.72 15.98 -2.05
CA PHE A 147 6.45 14.57 -2.30
C PHE A 147 5.58 14.38 -3.54
N THR A 148 4.61 15.25 -3.76
CA THR A 148 3.76 15.25 -4.96
C THR A 148 4.61 15.42 -6.22
N GLU A 149 5.51 16.41 -6.25
CA GLU A 149 6.43 16.60 -7.37
C GLU A 149 7.30 15.36 -7.63
N LYS A 150 7.80 14.74 -6.57
CA LYS A 150 8.62 13.52 -6.67
C LYS A 150 7.85 12.36 -7.28
N VAL A 151 6.58 12.17 -6.90
CA VAL A 151 5.73 11.09 -7.41
C VAL A 151 5.30 11.37 -8.85
N THR A 152 4.81 12.58 -9.15
CA THR A 152 4.34 12.96 -10.49
C THR A 152 5.47 12.99 -11.53
N SER A 153 6.68 13.38 -11.13
CA SER A 153 7.86 13.35 -11.98
C SER A 153 8.48 11.95 -12.14
N LYS A 154 7.87 10.91 -11.57
CA LYS A 154 8.35 9.51 -11.56
C LYS A 154 9.76 9.34 -10.98
N LYS A 155 10.20 10.28 -10.15
CA LYS A 155 11.48 10.15 -9.40
C LYS A 155 11.37 9.17 -8.24
N ASN A 156 10.14 8.89 -7.77
CA ASN A 156 9.91 7.82 -6.80
C ASN A 156 9.93 6.47 -7.53
N PRO A 157 10.79 5.53 -7.13
CA PRO A 157 10.93 4.25 -7.84
C PRO A 157 9.77 3.28 -7.60
N PHE A 158 8.95 3.52 -6.59
CA PHE A 158 7.86 2.63 -6.19
C PHE A 158 6.49 3.25 -6.41
N PRO A 159 5.45 2.42 -6.71
CA PRO A 159 4.08 2.91 -6.74
C PRO A 159 3.64 3.31 -5.33
N VAL A 160 3.18 4.54 -5.20
CA VAL A 160 2.62 5.09 -3.96
C VAL A 160 1.28 5.76 -4.27
N ASP A 161 0.34 5.70 -3.32
CA ASP A 161 -1.01 6.25 -3.45
C ASP A 161 -1.28 7.40 -2.48
N GLY A 162 -0.30 7.75 -1.64
CA GLY A 162 -0.45 8.84 -0.69
C GLY A 162 0.71 8.99 0.28
N LEU A 163 0.53 9.88 1.23
CA LEU A 163 1.44 10.14 2.33
C LEU A 163 0.77 9.81 3.65
N VAL A 164 1.57 9.46 4.65
CA VAL A 164 1.10 9.33 6.03
C VAL A 164 1.75 10.43 6.85
N ILE A 165 0.92 11.28 7.45
CA ILE A 165 1.34 12.33 8.37
C ILE A 165 1.08 11.81 9.77
N CYS A 166 2.09 11.60 10.58
CA CYS A 166 1.96 11.04 11.92
C CYS A 166 2.66 11.92 12.96
N TYR A 167 2.24 11.78 14.21
CA TYR A 167 2.94 12.39 15.32
C TYR A 167 4.27 11.67 15.58
N ASP A 168 5.32 12.44 15.85
CA ASP A 168 6.62 11.88 16.23
C ASP A 168 6.58 11.32 17.66
N ASP A 169 5.85 11.96 18.59
CA ASP A 169 5.62 11.45 19.93
C ASP A 169 4.73 10.18 19.89
N THR A 170 5.34 9.04 20.17
CA THR A 170 4.67 7.75 20.10
C THR A 170 3.68 7.52 21.25
N ALA A 171 3.89 8.14 22.41
CA ALA A 171 2.96 8.06 23.53
C ALA A 171 1.67 8.85 23.22
N TYR A 172 1.82 10.07 22.69
CA TYR A 172 0.69 10.86 22.22
C TYR A 172 -0.05 10.15 21.09
N ALA A 173 0.69 9.62 20.12
CA ALA A 173 0.13 8.84 19.01
C ALA A 173 -0.71 7.65 19.50
N ALA A 174 -0.29 6.97 20.58
CA ALA A 174 -1.00 5.83 21.16
C ALA A 174 -2.33 6.19 21.84
N THR A 175 -2.59 7.47 22.13
CA THR A 175 -3.88 7.93 22.69
C THR A 175 -5.02 7.92 21.67
N GLY A 176 -4.70 7.81 20.37
CA GLY A 176 -5.69 7.75 19.31
C GLY A 176 -6.51 6.44 19.33
N SER A 177 -7.72 6.50 18.76
CA SER A 177 -8.56 5.31 18.60
C SER A 177 -7.88 4.25 17.73
N VAL A 178 -8.12 2.98 18.01
CA VAL A 178 -7.57 1.85 17.25
C VAL A 178 -8.52 1.48 16.12
N THR A 179 -7.97 1.25 14.92
CA THR A 179 -8.72 0.75 13.76
C THR A 179 -8.97 -0.76 13.88
N GLY A 180 -9.88 -1.30 13.07
CA GLY A 180 -10.12 -2.75 12.97
C GLY A 180 -8.90 -3.58 12.55
N HIS A 181 -7.82 -2.94 12.10
CA HIS A 181 -6.54 -3.59 11.80
C HIS A 181 -5.48 -3.38 12.90
N HIS A 182 -5.90 -3.04 14.11
CA HIS A 182 -5.04 -2.78 15.27
C HIS A 182 -3.97 -1.68 15.01
N ALA A 183 -4.26 -0.77 14.10
CA ALA A 183 -3.44 0.43 13.89
C ALA A 183 -4.05 1.60 14.64
N THR A 184 -3.25 2.26 15.48
CA THR A 184 -3.67 3.49 16.17
C THR A 184 -3.94 4.58 15.13
N ARG A 185 -5.00 5.35 15.32
CA ARG A 185 -5.25 6.56 14.53
C ARG A 185 -4.33 7.69 14.99
N ALA A 186 -3.04 7.46 14.81
CA ALA A 186 -1.96 8.33 15.27
C ALA A 186 -1.57 9.40 14.25
N GLY A 187 -2.37 9.58 13.19
CA GLY A 187 -2.05 10.48 12.10
C GLY A 187 -3.12 10.50 11.03
N PHE A 188 -2.78 11.11 9.92
CA PHE A 188 -3.66 11.31 8.78
C PHE A 188 -3.05 10.70 7.53
N ALA A 189 -3.87 10.04 6.72
CA ALA A 189 -3.49 9.64 5.37
C ALA A 189 -3.91 10.76 4.42
N PHE A 190 -2.93 11.37 3.75
CA PHE A 190 -3.16 12.22 2.60
C PHE A 190 -3.08 11.33 1.36
N LYS A 191 -4.12 11.35 0.55
CA LYS A 191 -4.13 10.66 -0.75
C LYS A 191 -4.22 11.69 -1.86
N TRP A 192 -3.41 11.49 -2.90
CA TRP A 192 -3.60 12.27 -4.13
C TRP A 192 -4.96 11.95 -4.71
N GLN A 193 -5.52 12.92 -5.39
CA GLN A 193 -6.77 12.71 -6.10
C GLN A 193 -6.58 11.62 -7.14
N ASP A 194 -7.46 10.63 -7.10
CA ASP A 194 -7.44 9.55 -8.08
C ASP A 194 -7.67 10.12 -9.48
N GLU A 195 -7.01 9.54 -10.47
CA GLU A 195 -7.25 9.87 -11.88
C GLU A 195 -8.73 9.62 -12.19
N HIS A 196 -9.33 10.53 -12.91
CA HIS A 196 -10.71 10.41 -13.34
C HIS A 196 -10.82 10.53 -14.87
N ALA A 197 -11.84 9.90 -15.43
CA ALA A 197 -12.18 10.03 -16.84
C ALA A 197 -13.66 10.31 -17.00
N ASP A 198 -13.98 11.24 -17.90
CA ASP A 198 -15.35 11.55 -18.25
C ASP A 198 -15.85 10.61 -19.33
N THR A 199 -17.05 10.08 -19.14
CA THR A 199 -17.68 9.15 -20.08
C THR A 199 -19.20 9.31 -20.09
N VAL A 200 -19.88 8.42 -20.81
CA VAL A 200 -21.32 8.44 -20.94
C VAL A 200 -21.87 7.04 -20.68
N LEU A 201 -22.87 6.95 -19.82
CA LEU A 201 -23.58 5.72 -19.51
C LEU A 201 -24.24 5.14 -20.78
N ASP A 202 -24.02 3.87 -21.04
CA ASP A 202 -24.76 3.11 -22.06
C ASP A 202 -25.97 2.42 -21.43
N HIS A 203 -25.74 1.61 -20.38
CA HIS A 203 -26.80 0.95 -19.63
C HIS A 203 -26.29 0.49 -18.25
N ILE A 204 -27.21 0.00 -17.42
CA ILE A 204 -26.90 -0.63 -16.13
C ILE A 204 -27.10 -2.13 -16.26
N GLU A 205 -26.08 -2.90 -15.88
CA GLU A 205 -26.17 -4.34 -15.70
C GLU A 205 -26.33 -4.68 -14.22
N TRP A 206 -26.93 -5.83 -13.95
CA TRP A 206 -27.12 -6.32 -12.59
C TRP A 206 -26.22 -7.53 -12.33
N SER A 207 -25.26 -7.35 -11.46
CA SER A 207 -24.38 -8.42 -11.00
C SER A 207 -25.04 -9.12 -9.79
N CYS A 208 -25.26 -10.41 -9.92
CA CYS A 208 -25.89 -11.23 -8.86
C CYS A 208 -24.82 -12.09 -8.18
N ALA A 209 -24.68 -11.94 -6.88
CA ALA A 209 -23.92 -12.84 -6.01
C ALA A 209 -24.91 -13.58 -5.07
N ALA A 210 -24.42 -14.55 -4.31
CA ALA A 210 -25.26 -15.44 -3.50
C ALA A 210 -26.29 -14.74 -2.59
N SER A 211 -26.00 -13.52 -2.13
CA SER A 211 -26.87 -12.75 -1.21
C SER A 211 -27.07 -11.29 -1.61
N THR A 212 -26.50 -10.85 -2.72
CA THR A 212 -26.53 -9.43 -3.11
C THR A 212 -26.74 -9.25 -4.60
N ILE A 213 -27.45 -8.19 -4.96
CA ILE A 213 -27.59 -7.70 -6.33
C ILE A 213 -26.93 -6.32 -6.37
N THR A 214 -25.93 -6.17 -7.23
CA THR A 214 -25.15 -4.92 -7.33
C THR A 214 -25.32 -4.34 -8.74
N PRO A 215 -25.75 -3.08 -8.88
CA PRO A 215 -25.78 -2.41 -10.17
C PRO A 215 -24.36 -2.10 -10.65
N VAL A 216 -24.13 -2.29 -11.94
CA VAL A 216 -22.87 -2.03 -12.64
C VAL A 216 -23.14 -1.10 -13.79
N ALA A 217 -22.53 0.07 -13.81
CA ALA A 217 -22.57 0.96 -14.95
C ALA A 217 -21.72 0.38 -16.08
N VAL A 218 -22.30 0.29 -17.28
CA VAL A 218 -21.60 0.02 -18.53
C VAL A 218 -21.58 1.34 -19.32
N PHE A 219 -20.38 1.74 -19.76
CA PHE A 219 -20.18 3.04 -20.39
C PHE A 219 -19.17 2.96 -21.54
N LYS A 220 -19.06 4.04 -22.31
CA LYS A 220 -18.04 4.11 -23.36
C LYS A 220 -16.64 3.92 -22.76
N PRO A 221 -15.80 3.05 -23.35
CA PRO A 221 -14.46 2.80 -22.82
C PRO A 221 -13.66 4.07 -22.62
N VAL A 222 -12.97 4.16 -21.50
CA VAL A 222 -12.06 5.25 -21.13
C VAL A 222 -10.75 4.68 -20.59
N GLU A 223 -9.66 5.42 -20.75
CA GLU A 223 -8.37 5.07 -20.19
C GLU A 223 -8.27 5.65 -18.77
N LEU A 224 -7.93 4.79 -17.81
CA LEU A 224 -7.66 5.15 -16.41
C LEU A 224 -6.42 4.41 -15.92
N GLU A 225 -5.40 5.13 -15.48
CA GLU A 225 -4.15 4.56 -14.98
C GLU A 225 -3.57 3.48 -15.91
N GLY A 226 -3.56 3.74 -17.23
CA GLY A 226 -3.04 2.81 -18.22
C GLY A 226 -3.88 1.55 -18.45
N THR A 227 -5.15 1.57 -18.04
CA THR A 227 -6.10 0.47 -18.24
C THR A 227 -7.37 0.99 -18.90
N THR A 228 -7.82 0.30 -19.95
CA THR A 228 -9.11 0.60 -20.58
C THR A 228 -10.24 0.08 -19.69
N VAL A 229 -11.10 0.96 -19.25
CA VAL A 229 -12.24 0.68 -18.38
C VAL A 229 -13.54 0.99 -19.08
N GLN A 230 -14.53 0.11 -18.96
CA GLN A 230 -15.88 0.29 -19.51
C GLN A 230 -17.00 -0.17 -18.57
N ARG A 231 -16.65 -0.54 -17.34
CA ARG A 231 -17.60 -1.03 -16.31
C ARG A 231 -17.17 -0.52 -14.95
N ALA A 232 -18.11 -0.04 -14.15
CA ALA A 232 -17.86 0.36 -12.77
C ALA A 232 -19.03 -0.02 -11.87
N SER A 233 -18.70 -0.44 -10.64
CA SER A 233 -19.73 -0.73 -9.63
C SER A 233 -20.41 0.54 -9.15
N LEU A 234 -21.73 0.48 -9.04
CA LEU A 234 -22.55 1.55 -8.47
C LEU A 234 -22.95 1.26 -7.02
N CYS A 235 -22.27 0.33 -6.38
CA CYS A 235 -22.48 -0.08 -4.98
C CYS A 235 -23.88 -0.65 -4.70
N ASN A 236 -24.93 0.15 -4.80
CA ASN A 236 -26.32 -0.24 -4.55
C ASN A 236 -27.30 0.70 -5.23
N VAL A 237 -28.60 0.37 -5.21
CA VAL A 237 -29.67 1.14 -5.87
C VAL A 237 -29.80 2.54 -5.28
N SER A 238 -29.72 2.67 -3.96
CA SER A 238 -29.83 3.98 -3.28
C SER A 238 -28.72 4.93 -3.72
N GLU A 239 -27.54 4.42 -4.03
CA GLU A 239 -26.45 5.23 -4.56
C GLU A 239 -26.71 5.66 -6.01
N CYS A 240 -27.31 4.80 -6.84
CA CYS A 240 -27.75 5.19 -8.19
C CYS A 240 -28.78 6.32 -8.13
N GLU A 241 -29.76 6.22 -7.23
CA GLU A 241 -30.78 7.27 -7.03
C GLU A 241 -30.14 8.57 -6.55
N ARG A 242 -29.24 8.51 -5.56
CA ARG A 242 -28.51 9.69 -5.03
C ARG A 242 -27.69 10.40 -6.10
N LEU A 243 -27.07 9.66 -7.00
CA LEU A 243 -26.24 10.18 -8.08
C LEU A 243 -27.06 10.54 -9.34
N GLY A 244 -28.35 10.19 -9.39
CA GLY A 244 -29.19 10.40 -10.57
C GLY A 244 -28.74 9.57 -11.77
N ILE A 245 -28.19 8.37 -11.54
CA ILE A 245 -27.68 7.49 -12.59
C ILE A 245 -28.76 6.47 -12.94
N GLY A 246 -29.18 6.44 -14.22
CA GLY A 246 -30.18 5.48 -14.67
C GLY A 246 -30.43 5.51 -16.17
N ASP A 247 -30.42 6.68 -16.76
CA ASP A 247 -30.77 6.86 -18.15
C ASP A 247 -29.55 6.75 -19.06
N LYS A 248 -29.74 6.11 -20.21
CA LYS A 248 -28.73 6.08 -21.28
C LYS A 248 -28.35 7.51 -21.68
N GLY A 249 -27.06 7.76 -21.77
CA GLY A 249 -26.52 9.08 -22.08
C GLY A 249 -26.20 9.95 -20.86
N THR A 250 -26.46 9.48 -19.63
CA THR A 250 -26.03 10.16 -18.40
C THR A 250 -24.51 10.36 -18.43
N ARG A 251 -24.04 11.58 -18.20
CA ARG A 251 -22.60 11.88 -18.08
C ARG A 251 -22.07 11.31 -16.77
N LEU A 252 -20.99 10.58 -16.86
CA LEU A 252 -20.32 9.96 -15.73
C LEU A 252 -18.89 10.47 -15.62
N GLN A 253 -18.44 10.67 -14.39
CA GLN A 253 -17.04 10.76 -14.06
C GLN A 253 -16.63 9.47 -13.36
N VAL A 254 -15.76 8.71 -13.97
CA VAL A 254 -15.28 7.42 -13.44
C VAL A 254 -13.95 7.62 -12.77
N ILE A 255 -13.83 7.11 -11.56
CA ILE A 255 -12.59 7.13 -10.77
C ILE A 255 -12.19 5.70 -10.42
N LYS A 256 -10.90 5.47 -10.27
CA LYS A 256 -10.36 4.19 -9.82
C LYS A 256 -9.98 4.29 -8.33
N ALA A 257 -10.99 4.22 -7.47
CA ALA A 257 -10.79 4.31 -6.04
C ALA A 257 -10.09 3.05 -5.50
N ASN A 258 -9.02 3.23 -4.71
CA ASN A 258 -8.24 2.14 -4.10
C ASN A 258 -7.76 1.06 -5.10
N LYS A 259 -7.55 1.42 -6.37
CA LYS A 259 -7.24 0.51 -7.49
C LYS A 259 -8.33 -0.55 -7.75
N ILE A 260 -9.55 -0.27 -7.32
CA ILE A 260 -10.77 -1.00 -7.65
C ILE A 260 -11.70 0.00 -8.35
N ILE A 261 -12.25 -0.43 -9.45
CA ILE A 261 -13.16 0.37 -10.29
C ILE A 261 -14.58 0.21 -9.78
#